data_6a2c37db69d08998c4a215bba316bc46
#
_entry.id   6a2c37db69d08998c4a215bba316bc46
#
_cell.length_a   1.000
_cell.length_b   1.000
_cell.length_c   1.000
_cell.angle_alpha   90.00
_cell.angle_beta   90.00
_cell.angle_gamma   90.00
#
_symmetry.space_group_name_H-M   'P 1'
#
loop_
_entity.id
_entity.type
_entity.pdbx_description
1 polymer ?
#
loop_
_entity_poly.entity_id
_entity_poly.type
_entity_poly.pdbx_seq_one_letter_code
_entity_poly.pdbx_strand_id
1 'polypeptide(L)'
;MDVSNNTKLHHLYCDNNNLSSLNVSNNHKLTHLSYGCNNLSSVDVSNNQELKRIDCYGNKLSSLDVSNNPKLQKLYCYNNSISSLDISKNAALVLLHATGNPLATLYIYEGQTKGFSEMKIPSTTKIVVKGSEEPDEPKEWASKEFWHRSLAMRFTATWCGYCPNLATGFAKAVSQYPNKIEQLNLHPASSNLGFSGTSALSNIFNVTGYPTGMIDYRSRIGNYASDDAATLVVDAVKETEKNYPVKTGISFSSSVSGSTLNLNVKLYIKEKGDYKVTAVLLEDNIIGYQNGGGSSYNHSSIARVAITDITGDAVSTSEDNKTVSKNYTATIPSSCDKNNLRVLVYVLKQYGSQTIIRTADYGDYYVDNAVCAAIGTTQDLVFSDGTIYGGNEDTKDGGEITLK
;
A
#
# COMPACT_ATOMS: atom_id res chain seq x y z
N MET A 1 45.44 2.09 -5.67
CA MET A 1 45.72 2.43 -4.25
C MET A 1 45.11 1.34 -3.41
N ASP A 2 45.86 0.75 -2.49
CA ASP A 2 45.34 -0.29 -1.59
C ASP A 2 45.18 0.26 -0.17
N VAL A 3 44.02 0.22 0.39
CA VAL A 3 43.65 0.67 1.74
C VAL A 3 43.03 -0.46 2.57
N SER A 4 43.13 -1.71 2.08
CA SER A 4 42.46 -2.87 2.69
C SER A 4 42.88 -3.15 4.13
N ASN A 5 44.13 -2.82 4.48
CA ASN A 5 44.67 -2.99 5.83
C ASN A 5 44.39 -1.82 6.78
N ASN A 6 43.82 -0.73 6.27
CA ASN A 6 43.50 0.47 7.05
C ASN A 6 42.11 0.40 7.65
N THR A 7 41.76 -0.65 8.40
CA THR A 7 40.43 -0.94 8.92
C THR A 7 39.85 0.11 9.91
N LYS A 8 40.72 0.98 10.43
CA LYS A 8 40.36 2.10 11.31
C LYS A 8 40.13 3.42 10.57
N LEU A 9 40.20 3.44 9.23
CA LEU A 9 40.11 4.65 8.43
C LEU A 9 38.72 5.26 8.53
N HIS A 10 38.64 6.55 8.90
CA HIS A 10 37.38 7.30 8.98
C HIS A 10 37.19 8.26 7.77
N HIS A 11 38.31 8.76 7.25
CA HIS A 11 38.31 9.68 6.13
C HIS A 11 39.29 9.23 5.07
N LEU A 12 38.88 9.17 3.81
CA LEU A 12 39.73 8.90 2.67
C LEU A 12 39.52 10.00 1.63
N TYR A 13 40.60 10.72 1.31
CA TYR A 13 40.65 11.74 0.27
C TYR A 13 41.69 11.35 -0.77
N CYS A 14 41.25 11.01 -1.97
CA CYS A 14 42.11 10.59 -3.08
C CYS A 14 41.69 11.25 -4.42
N ASP A 15 41.17 12.45 -4.32
CA ASP A 15 40.75 13.27 -5.47
C ASP A 15 41.95 13.63 -6.35
N ASN A 16 41.66 13.96 -7.62
CA ASN A 16 42.63 14.46 -8.61
C ASN A 16 43.80 13.49 -8.81
N ASN A 17 43.48 12.21 -9.01
CA ASN A 17 44.45 11.16 -9.33
C ASN A 17 44.07 10.46 -10.64
N ASN A 18 44.79 9.42 -11.00
CA ASN A 18 44.52 8.60 -12.19
C ASN A 18 44.00 7.21 -11.81
N LEU A 19 43.24 7.10 -10.70
CA LEU A 19 42.75 5.81 -10.22
C LEU A 19 41.72 5.24 -11.20
N SER A 20 41.94 3.99 -11.61
CA SER A 20 41.00 3.20 -12.40
C SER A 20 40.19 2.18 -11.55
N SER A 21 40.65 1.95 -10.31
CA SER A 21 39.92 1.12 -9.34
C SER A 21 40.19 1.62 -7.92
N LEU A 22 39.19 1.46 -7.06
CA LEU A 22 39.25 1.77 -5.64
C LEU A 22 38.43 0.71 -4.89
N ASN A 23 39.07 0.04 -3.91
CA ASN A 23 38.39 -0.92 -3.04
C ASN A 23 38.39 -0.40 -1.61
N VAL A 24 37.23 -0.19 -1.04
CA VAL A 24 37.02 0.28 0.34
C VAL A 24 36.21 -0.72 1.19
N SER A 25 36.07 -1.95 0.71
CA SER A 25 35.20 -2.97 1.34
C SER A 25 35.56 -3.30 2.79
N ASN A 26 36.87 -3.16 3.18
CA ASN A 26 37.32 -3.43 4.54
C ASN A 26 37.31 -2.19 5.46
N ASN A 27 36.99 -1.03 4.93
CA ASN A 27 37.03 0.23 5.66
C ASN A 27 35.68 0.61 6.26
N HIS A 28 35.11 -0.28 7.09
CA HIS A 28 33.73 -0.15 7.63
C HIS A 28 33.50 1.10 8.49
N LYS A 29 34.56 1.79 8.94
CA LYS A 29 34.46 3.02 9.76
C LYS A 29 34.51 4.30 8.94
N LEU A 30 34.53 4.22 7.60
CA LEU A 30 34.55 5.39 6.75
C LEU A 30 33.28 6.23 6.96
N THR A 31 33.49 7.50 7.26
CA THR A 31 32.46 8.53 7.35
C THR A 31 32.52 9.53 6.19
N HIS A 32 33.70 9.73 5.62
CA HIS A 32 33.94 10.61 4.49
C HIS A 32 34.82 9.90 3.44
N LEU A 33 34.29 9.86 2.21
CA LEU A 33 34.99 9.25 1.08
C LEU A 33 34.99 10.23 -0.09
N SER A 34 36.19 10.68 -0.50
CA SER A 34 36.37 11.58 -1.63
C SER A 34 37.33 10.97 -2.64
N TYR A 35 36.86 10.80 -3.87
CA TYR A 35 37.61 10.26 -5.01
C TYR A 35 37.30 11.00 -6.31
N GLY A 36 36.94 12.26 -6.22
CA GLY A 36 36.62 13.10 -7.37
C GLY A 36 37.77 13.23 -8.35
N CYS A 37 37.48 13.51 -9.61
CA CYS A 37 38.48 13.70 -10.68
C CYS A 37 39.47 12.53 -10.78
N ASN A 38 38.94 11.34 -11.03
CA ASN A 38 39.68 10.11 -11.31
C ASN A 38 39.17 9.45 -12.60
N ASN A 39 39.54 8.19 -12.85
CA ASN A 39 39.11 7.41 -14.02
C ASN A 39 38.25 6.20 -13.63
N LEU A 40 37.50 6.30 -12.52
CA LEU A 40 36.71 5.19 -11.97
C LEU A 40 35.40 5.00 -12.75
N SER A 41 35.10 3.74 -13.12
CA SER A 41 33.82 3.36 -13.74
C SER A 41 32.81 2.81 -12.72
N SER A 42 33.28 2.37 -11.55
CA SER A 42 32.46 1.91 -10.43
C SER A 42 33.24 1.98 -9.12
N VAL A 43 32.51 2.15 -8.00
CA VAL A 43 33.03 1.97 -6.63
C VAL A 43 31.91 1.33 -5.81
N ASP A 44 32.23 0.24 -5.14
CA ASP A 44 31.30 -0.42 -4.20
C ASP A 44 31.48 0.18 -2.81
N VAL A 45 30.40 0.78 -2.28
CA VAL A 45 30.32 1.38 -0.94
C VAL A 45 29.36 0.64 -0.02
N SER A 46 28.88 -0.55 -0.41
CA SER A 46 27.86 -1.31 0.32
C SER A 46 28.26 -1.68 1.76
N ASN A 47 29.57 -1.85 2.00
CA ASN A 47 30.12 -2.17 3.32
C ASN A 47 30.44 -0.95 4.20
N ASN A 48 30.23 0.28 3.70
CA ASN A 48 30.62 1.51 4.38
C ASN A 48 29.37 2.23 4.95
N GLN A 49 28.64 1.58 5.84
CA GLN A 49 27.33 2.04 6.37
C GLN A 49 27.44 3.33 7.22
N GLU A 50 28.64 3.69 7.67
CA GLU A 50 28.89 4.91 8.45
C GLU A 50 29.10 6.16 7.57
N LEU A 51 29.08 6.04 6.23
CA LEU A 51 29.31 7.16 5.31
C LEU A 51 28.27 8.25 5.49
N LYS A 52 28.77 9.47 5.73
CA LYS A 52 28.01 10.72 5.82
C LYS A 52 28.22 11.60 4.59
N ARG A 53 29.36 11.45 3.91
CA ARG A 53 29.69 12.22 2.71
C ARG A 53 30.42 11.36 1.69
N ILE A 54 29.98 11.48 0.43
CA ILE A 54 30.63 10.89 -0.75
C ILE A 54 30.84 12.00 -1.77
N ASP A 55 32.10 12.19 -2.19
CA ASP A 55 32.50 13.06 -3.29
C ASP A 55 33.10 12.21 -4.40
N CYS A 56 32.33 11.97 -5.46
CA CYS A 56 32.71 11.11 -6.59
C CYS A 56 32.60 11.80 -7.95
N TYR A 57 32.58 13.12 -7.94
CA TYR A 57 32.44 13.94 -9.14
C TYR A 57 33.59 13.73 -10.15
N GLY A 58 33.34 14.02 -11.44
CA GLY A 58 34.38 13.98 -12.46
C GLY A 58 35.02 12.60 -12.67
N ASN A 59 34.21 11.56 -12.69
CA ASN A 59 34.61 10.19 -12.98
C ASN A 59 33.86 9.65 -14.22
N LYS A 60 33.88 8.34 -14.42
CA LYS A 60 33.19 7.63 -15.51
C LYS A 60 32.10 6.67 -14.97
N LEU A 61 31.51 7.00 -13.80
CA LEU A 61 30.49 6.17 -13.18
C LEU A 61 29.24 6.12 -14.04
N SER A 62 28.82 4.92 -14.45
CA SER A 62 27.55 4.70 -15.16
C SER A 62 26.39 4.44 -14.19
N SER A 63 26.69 4.04 -12.97
CA SER A 63 25.74 3.82 -11.87
C SER A 63 26.40 4.12 -10.53
N LEU A 64 25.61 4.39 -9.50
CA LEU A 64 26.06 4.56 -8.13
C LEU A 64 24.95 4.01 -7.22
N ASP A 65 25.27 2.97 -6.47
CA ASP A 65 24.38 2.41 -5.45
C ASP A 65 24.78 2.91 -4.06
N VAL A 66 23.88 3.67 -3.43
CA VAL A 66 24.04 4.20 -2.07
C VAL A 66 22.98 3.65 -1.12
N SER A 67 22.27 2.59 -1.51
CA SER A 67 21.15 2.01 -0.75
C SER A 67 21.58 1.49 0.65
N ASN A 68 22.86 1.12 0.81
CA ASN A 68 23.41 0.64 2.08
C ASN A 68 24.10 1.74 2.90
N ASN A 69 23.91 3.02 2.56
CA ASN A 69 24.51 4.14 3.27
C ASN A 69 23.44 5.05 3.92
N PRO A 70 22.69 4.57 4.93
CA PRO A 70 21.53 5.28 5.49
C PRO A 70 21.91 6.59 6.20
N LYS A 71 23.17 6.74 6.61
CA LYS A 71 23.69 7.95 7.28
C LYS A 71 24.20 9.02 6.32
N LEU A 72 24.08 8.79 5.00
CA LEU A 72 24.59 9.70 3.97
C LEU A 72 23.83 11.04 4.01
N GLN A 73 24.57 12.13 4.24
CA GLN A 73 24.05 13.50 4.34
C GLN A 73 24.39 14.33 3.10
N LYS A 74 25.53 14.07 2.46
CA LYS A 74 26.00 14.84 1.31
C LYS A 74 26.52 13.94 0.21
N LEU A 75 26.02 14.15 -1.02
CA LEU A 75 26.42 13.41 -2.21
C LEU A 75 26.78 14.37 -3.34
N TYR A 76 28.05 14.33 -3.78
CA TYR A 76 28.55 15.07 -4.92
C TYR A 76 28.97 14.09 -6.02
N CYS A 77 28.07 13.80 -6.96
CA CYS A 77 28.28 12.86 -8.07
C CYS A 77 28.18 13.51 -9.44
N TYR A 78 28.35 14.83 -9.52
CA TYR A 78 28.27 15.58 -10.77
C TYR A 78 29.41 15.21 -11.77
N ASN A 79 29.18 15.47 -13.07
CA ASN A 79 30.13 15.15 -14.14
C ASN A 79 30.54 13.66 -14.14
N ASN A 80 29.55 12.78 -14.28
CA ASN A 80 29.66 11.34 -14.48
C ASN A 80 28.76 10.90 -15.65
N SER A 81 28.52 9.61 -15.80
CA SER A 81 27.65 9.02 -16.83
C SER A 81 26.41 8.34 -16.23
N ILE A 82 25.93 8.81 -15.08
CA ILE A 82 24.82 8.20 -14.34
C ILE A 82 23.51 8.56 -15.03
N SER A 83 22.75 7.55 -15.50
CA SER A 83 21.46 7.74 -16.17
C SER A 83 20.27 7.62 -15.20
N SER A 84 20.44 6.96 -14.06
CA SER A 84 19.45 6.78 -13.03
C SER A 84 20.11 6.74 -11.66
N LEU A 85 19.54 7.44 -10.68
CA LEU A 85 20.03 7.47 -9.30
C LEU A 85 18.89 7.22 -8.33
N ASP A 86 19.10 6.30 -7.40
CA ASP A 86 18.14 6.00 -6.34
C ASP A 86 18.69 6.46 -4.98
N ILE A 87 18.05 7.46 -4.40
CA ILE A 87 18.37 7.99 -3.08
C ILE A 87 17.21 7.79 -2.08
N SER A 88 16.22 6.99 -2.45
CA SER A 88 15.02 6.77 -1.64
C SER A 88 15.30 6.12 -0.28
N LYS A 89 16.46 5.49 -0.10
CA LYS A 89 16.90 4.91 1.19
C LYS A 89 17.81 5.82 2.01
N ASN A 90 18.12 7.02 1.51
CA ASN A 90 19.05 7.95 2.14
C ASN A 90 18.29 9.10 2.84
N ALA A 91 17.54 8.78 3.90
CA ALA A 91 16.69 9.76 4.60
C ALA A 91 17.47 10.92 5.22
N ALA A 92 18.73 10.71 5.57
CA ALA A 92 19.60 11.76 6.12
C ALA A 92 20.18 12.70 5.04
N LEU A 93 19.93 12.46 3.74
CA LEU A 93 20.52 13.22 2.65
C LEU A 93 19.90 14.61 2.56
N VAL A 94 20.72 15.64 2.79
CA VAL A 94 20.31 17.05 2.75
C VAL A 94 21.00 17.85 1.65
N LEU A 95 21.97 17.24 0.95
CA LEU A 95 22.67 17.88 -0.16
C LEU A 95 22.96 16.88 -1.27
N LEU A 96 22.49 17.18 -2.48
CA LEU A 96 22.73 16.42 -3.70
C LEU A 96 23.19 17.31 -4.84
N HIS A 97 24.38 17.03 -5.40
CA HIS A 97 24.86 17.61 -6.65
C HIS A 97 25.09 16.50 -7.69
N ALA A 98 24.24 16.40 -8.68
CA ALA A 98 24.27 15.38 -9.74
C ALA A 98 24.19 15.98 -11.17
N THR A 99 24.48 17.28 -11.34
CA THR A 99 24.55 17.93 -12.67
C THR A 99 25.66 17.33 -13.54
N GLY A 100 25.60 17.52 -14.85
CA GLY A 100 26.63 16.97 -15.76
C GLY A 100 26.58 15.43 -15.87
N ASN A 101 25.42 14.83 -15.55
CA ASN A 101 25.09 13.43 -15.82
C ASN A 101 23.95 13.36 -16.83
N PRO A 102 23.83 12.29 -17.64
CA PRO A 102 22.63 12.00 -18.44
C PRO A 102 21.49 11.47 -17.55
N LEU A 103 21.25 12.09 -16.39
CA LEU A 103 20.32 11.62 -15.37
C LEU A 103 18.88 11.79 -15.83
N ALA A 104 18.29 10.72 -16.36
CA ALA A 104 16.91 10.70 -16.79
C ALA A 104 15.92 10.55 -15.63
N THR A 105 16.31 9.79 -14.58
CA THR A 105 15.41 9.48 -13.46
C THR A 105 16.14 9.57 -12.12
N LEU A 106 15.53 10.31 -11.18
CA LEU A 106 15.92 10.34 -9.76
C LEU A 106 14.80 9.73 -8.93
N TYR A 107 15.12 8.66 -8.20
CA TYR A 107 14.18 8.06 -7.24
C TYR A 107 14.41 8.64 -5.85
N ILE A 108 13.34 9.09 -5.23
CA ILE A 108 13.29 9.67 -3.89
C ILE A 108 12.21 8.96 -3.07
N TYR A 109 12.20 9.13 -1.73
CA TYR A 109 11.03 8.80 -0.92
C TYR A 109 10.09 10.00 -0.78
N GLU A 110 8.86 9.75 -0.35
CA GLU A 110 7.85 10.81 -0.17
C GLU A 110 8.31 11.83 0.88
N GLY A 111 8.23 13.11 0.50
CA GLY A 111 8.66 14.22 1.37
C GLY A 111 10.16 14.50 1.38
N GLN A 112 11.01 13.66 0.83
CA GLN A 112 12.47 13.85 0.86
C GLN A 112 12.93 15.21 0.31
N THR A 113 12.27 15.74 -0.69
CA THR A 113 12.62 17.05 -1.27
C THR A 113 12.50 18.22 -0.29
N LYS A 114 11.67 18.12 0.75
CA LYS A 114 11.51 19.15 1.77
C LYS A 114 12.72 19.24 2.71
N GLY A 115 13.49 18.18 2.83
CA GLY A 115 14.68 18.11 3.69
C GLY A 115 15.96 18.60 3.05
N PHE A 116 15.99 18.86 1.72
CA PHE A 116 17.19 19.30 1.05
C PHE A 116 17.53 20.75 1.34
N SER A 117 18.73 21.00 1.84
CA SER A 117 19.32 22.34 1.88
C SER A 117 19.77 22.79 0.47
N GLU A 118 20.18 21.84 -0.35
CA GLU A 118 20.56 22.07 -1.74
C GLU A 118 20.41 20.80 -2.58
N MET A 119 19.68 20.89 -3.70
CA MET A 119 19.56 19.83 -4.68
C MET A 119 19.83 20.39 -6.09
N LYS A 120 20.92 19.94 -6.73
CA LYS A 120 21.29 20.30 -8.09
C LYS A 120 21.30 19.05 -8.97
N ILE A 121 20.29 18.97 -9.85
CA ILE A 121 20.10 17.90 -10.84
C ILE A 121 19.87 18.53 -12.22
N PRO A 122 20.04 17.79 -13.33
CA PRO A 122 19.65 18.28 -14.66
C PRO A 122 18.15 18.64 -14.69
N SER A 123 17.80 19.73 -15.36
CA SER A 123 16.40 20.19 -15.44
C SER A 123 15.45 19.21 -16.15
N THR A 124 16.00 18.28 -16.92
CA THR A 124 15.27 17.23 -17.65
C THR A 124 15.03 15.97 -16.82
N THR A 125 15.59 15.91 -15.59
CA THR A 125 15.47 14.74 -14.74
C THR A 125 14.04 14.55 -14.25
N LYS A 126 13.46 13.37 -14.51
CA LYS A 126 12.17 12.96 -13.93
C LYS A 126 12.39 12.52 -12.49
N ILE A 127 11.72 13.18 -11.54
CA ILE A 127 11.69 12.72 -10.14
C ILE A 127 10.57 11.70 -9.99
N VAL A 128 10.91 10.52 -9.47
CA VAL A 128 9.98 9.42 -9.19
C VAL A 128 9.99 9.16 -7.69
N VAL A 129 8.84 9.36 -7.06
CA VAL A 129 8.67 9.03 -5.64
C VAL A 129 8.50 7.53 -5.54
N LYS A 130 9.46 6.84 -4.93
CA LYS A 130 9.27 5.45 -4.50
C LYS A 130 8.45 5.48 -3.22
N GLY A 131 7.46 4.60 -3.13
CA GLY A 131 6.75 4.40 -1.86
C GLY A 131 7.81 4.15 -0.78
N SER A 132 7.77 4.96 0.25
CA SER A 132 8.74 4.89 1.34
C SER A 132 8.66 3.51 1.98
N GLU A 133 9.74 2.71 1.88
CA GLU A 133 10.14 2.00 3.09
C GLU A 133 10.62 3.12 4.02
N GLU A 134 9.74 3.61 4.89
CA GLU A 134 10.12 4.58 5.92
C GLU A 134 11.26 3.98 6.75
N PRO A 135 12.28 4.81 7.15
CA PRO A 135 13.23 4.39 8.15
C PRO A 135 12.43 3.82 9.32
N ASP A 136 12.89 2.72 9.93
CA ASP A 136 12.24 2.03 11.03
C ASP A 136 11.64 3.04 12.03
N GLU A 137 10.40 3.49 11.77
CA GLU A 137 9.60 4.16 12.79
C GLU A 137 9.56 3.22 13.99
N PRO A 138 9.59 3.72 15.21
CA PRO A 138 9.42 2.89 16.39
C PRO A 138 8.22 1.99 16.13
N LYS A 139 8.44 0.68 16.01
CA LYS A 139 7.40 -0.30 15.63
C LYS A 139 6.43 -0.50 16.81
N GLU A 140 5.98 0.57 17.44
CA GLU A 140 5.00 0.55 18.52
C GLU A 140 3.74 -0.22 18.12
N TRP A 141 3.38 -0.14 16.83
CA TRP A 141 2.26 -0.88 16.26
C TRP A 141 2.48 -2.41 16.27
N ALA A 142 3.73 -2.90 16.28
CA ALA A 142 4.02 -4.32 16.20
C ALA A 142 3.55 -5.11 17.44
N SER A 143 3.51 -4.46 18.60
CA SER A 143 3.05 -5.05 19.87
C SER A 143 1.53 -4.96 20.06
N LYS A 144 0.82 -4.16 19.26
CA LYS A 144 -0.63 -3.95 19.39
C LYS A 144 -1.41 -4.83 18.42
N GLU A 145 -2.62 -5.26 18.80
CA GLU A 145 -3.52 -5.98 17.92
C GLU A 145 -4.24 -4.99 16.98
N PHE A 146 -4.30 -5.28 15.67
CA PHE A 146 -5.05 -4.48 14.73
C PHE A 146 -6.56 -4.67 14.88
N TRP A 147 -7.32 -3.61 14.63
CA TRP A 147 -8.76 -3.73 14.50
C TRP A 147 -9.08 -4.51 13.22
N HIS A 148 -9.74 -5.65 13.38
CA HIS A 148 -10.14 -6.50 12.26
C HIS A 148 -11.49 -6.08 11.71
N ARG A 149 -11.60 -5.98 10.38
CA ARG A 149 -12.85 -5.87 9.64
C ARG A 149 -12.88 -6.89 8.53
N SER A 150 -13.98 -7.61 8.46
CA SER A 150 -14.27 -8.58 7.41
C SER A 150 -14.80 -7.88 6.16
N LEU A 151 -14.57 -8.48 5.01
CA LEU A 151 -15.13 -8.04 3.74
C LEU A 151 -16.33 -8.90 3.34
N ALA A 152 -17.50 -8.29 3.28
CA ALA A 152 -18.73 -8.92 2.81
C ALA A 152 -19.02 -8.50 1.36
N MET A 153 -18.76 -9.37 0.41
CA MET A 153 -19.06 -9.17 -0.99
C MET A 153 -20.46 -9.70 -1.33
N ARG A 154 -21.14 -8.99 -2.20
CA ARG A 154 -22.44 -9.43 -2.74
C ARG A 154 -22.45 -9.30 -4.25
N PHE A 155 -22.57 -10.44 -4.93
CA PHE A 155 -22.85 -10.51 -6.36
C PHE A 155 -24.36 -10.33 -6.56
N THR A 156 -24.73 -9.26 -7.26
CA THR A 156 -26.11 -8.78 -7.36
C THR A 156 -26.41 -8.24 -8.76
N ALA A 157 -27.67 -8.09 -9.11
CA ALA A 157 -28.08 -7.48 -10.37
C ALA A 157 -29.44 -6.79 -10.23
N THR A 158 -29.68 -5.70 -10.98
CA THR A 158 -30.94 -4.93 -10.91
C THR A 158 -32.16 -5.71 -11.35
N TRP A 159 -31.99 -6.73 -12.20
CA TRP A 159 -33.05 -7.64 -12.64
C TRP A 159 -33.34 -8.82 -11.68
N CYS A 160 -32.50 -9.00 -10.65
CA CYS A 160 -32.59 -10.12 -9.71
C CYS A 160 -33.65 -9.84 -8.62
N GLY A 161 -34.78 -10.54 -8.63
CA GLY A 161 -35.88 -10.32 -7.70
C GLY A 161 -35.59 -10.70 -6.24
N TYR A 162 -34.65 -11.60 -5.99
CA TYR A 162 -34.24 -12.05 -4.64
C TYR A 162 -33.04 -11.26 -4.08
N CYS A 163 -32.38 -10.45 -4.87
CA CYS A 163 -31.22 -9.69 -4.46
C CYS A 163 -31.49 -8.70 -3.31
N PRO A 164 -32.67 -8.04 -3.21
CA PRO A 164 -33.02 -7.20 -2.07
C PRO A 164 -33.04 -7.95 -0.72
N ASN A 165 -33.44 -9.23 -0.70
CA ASN A 165 -33.44 -10.02 0.55
C ASN A 165 -32.05 -10.20 1.10
N LEU A 166 -31.08 -10.58 0.26
CA LEU A 166 -29.69 -10.72 0.68
C LEU A 166 -29.10 -9.36 1.08
N ALA A 167 -29.45 -8.27 0.36
CA ALA A 167 -29.04 -6.92 0.72
C ALA A 167 -29.51 -6.52 2.12
N THR A 168 -30.76 -6.82 2.44
CA THR A 168 -31.36 -6.58 3.76
C THR A 168 -30.63 -7.41 4.83
N GLY A 169 -30.31 -8.68 4.54
CA GLY A 169 -29.56 -9.53 5.45
C GLY A 169 -28.18 -8.97 5.78
N PHE A 170 -27.43 -8.51 4.77
CA PHE A 170 -26.13 -7.87 4.96
C PHE A 170 -26.23 -6.57 5.76
N ALA A 171 -27.24 -5.72 5.48
CA ALA A 171 -27.47 -4.50 6.25
C ALA A 171 -27.79 -4.79 7.73
N LYS A 172 -28.62 -5.82 8.00
CA LYS A 172 -28.89 -6.28 9.37
C LYS A 172 -27.63 -6.79 10.07
N ALA A 173 -26.78 -7.57 9.37
CA ALA A 173 -25.51 -8.05 9.92
C ALA A 173 -24.59 -6.88 10.31
N VAL A 174 -24.47 -5.85 9.45
CA VAL A 174 -23.71 -4.63 9.75
C VAL A 174 -24.24 -3.91 10.99
N SER A 175 -25.58 -3.83 11.14
CA SER A 175 -26.22 -3.21 12.30
C SER A 175 -26.02 -4.03 13.58
N GLN A 176 -26.01 -5.36 13.49
CA GLN A 176 -25.78 -6.26 14.62
C GLN A 176 -24.32 -6.33 15.06
N TYR A 177 -23.40 -6.10 14.09
CA TYR A 177 -21.97 -6.20 14.33
C TYR A 177 -21.25 -4.98 13.74
N PRO A 178 -21.50 -3.79 14.30
CA PRO A 178 -21.04 -2.52 13.75
C PRO A 178 -19.53 -2.41 13.71
N ASN A 179 -19.01 -1.69 12.71
CA ASN A 179 -17.58 -1.42 12.50
C ASN A 179 -16.71 -2.69 12.29
N LYS A 180 -17.32 -3.84 12.00
CA LYS A 180 -16.65 -5.11 11.79
C LYS A 180 -16.82 -5.66 10.37
N ILE A 181 -17.65 -5.02 9.55
CA ILE A 181 -18.00 -5.51 8.22
C ILE A 181 -17.94 -4.36 7.23
N GLU A 182 -17.05 -4.47 6.26
CA GLU A 182 -17.03 -3.62 5.05
C GLU A 182 -17.79 -4.32 3.93
N GLN A 183 -18.51 -3.56 3.10
CA GLN A 183 -19.34 -4.12 2.04
C GLN A 183 -18.80 -3.79 0.64
N LEU A 184 -18.92 -4.74 -0.28
CA LEU A 184 -18.58 -4.61 -1.69
C LEU A 184 -19.67 -5.25 -2.54
N ASN A 185 -20.43 -4.45 -3.26
CA ASN A 185 -21.52 -4.93 -4.12
C ASN A 185 -21.11 -4.90 -5.59
N LEU A 186 -21.23 -6.04 -6.24
CA LEU A 186 -20.69 -6.35 -7.55
C LEU A 186 -21.84 -6.61 -8.53
N HIS A 187 -22.04 -5.69 -9.47
CA HIS A 187 -22.99 -5.84 -10.57
C HIS A 187 -22.30 -6.35 -11.84
N PRO A 188 -22.97 -7.15 -12.69
CA PRO A 188 -22.42 -7.56 -13.99
C PRO A 188 -21.96 -6.34 -14.80
N ALA A 189 -20.84 -6.46 -15.49
CA ALA A 189 -20.27 -5.37 -16.29
C ALA A 189 -21.24 -4.80 -17.34
N SER A 190 -22.18 -5.60 -17.81
CA SER A 190 -23.21 -5.21 -18.79
C SER A 190 -24.39 -4.41 -18.20
N SER A 191 -24.46 -4.22 -16.88
CA SER A 191 -25.54 -3.44 -16.24
C SER A 191 -25.18 -1.96 -16.10
N ASN A 192 -26.18 -1.09 -15.89
CA ASN A 192 -25.98 0.34 -15.62
C ASN A 192 -25.13 0.61 -14.35
N LEU A 193 -25.12 -0.34 -13.42
CA LEU A 193 -24.30 -0.32 -12.22
C LEU A 193 -23.07 -1.23 -12.36
N GLY A 194 -22.71 -1.57 -13.61
CA GLY A 194 -21.72 -2.58 -13.93
C GLY A 194 -20.31 -2.23 -13.49
N PHE A 195 -19.59 -3.27 -13.07
CA PHE A 195 -18.18 -3.21 -12.70
C PHE A 195 -17.38 -4.25 -13.47
N SER A 196 -16.32 -3.82 -14.15
CA SER A 196 -15.51 -4.68 -15.01
C SER A 196 -14.83 -5.84 -14.26
N GLY A 197 -14.51 -5.65 -12.99
CA GLY A 197 -13.90 -6.68 -12.14
C GLY A 197 -14.85 -7.79 -11.68
N THR A 198 -16.18 -7.64 -11.87
CA THR A 198 -17.16 -8.64 -11.41
C THR A 198 -16.90 -10.02 -12.00
N SER A 199 -16.55 -10.10 -13.29
CA SER A 199 -16.32 -11.39 -13.96
C SER A 199 -15.11 -12.12 -13.39
N ALA A 200 -14.01 -11.41 -13.09
CA ALA A 200 -12.81 -12.01 -12.51
C ALA A 200 -13.11 -12.60 -11.13
N LEU A 201 -13.81 -11.84 -10.25
CA LEU A 201 -14.21 -12.34 -8.94
C LEU A 201 -15.26 -13.45 -9.03
N SER A 202 -16.21 -13.37 -9.98
CA SER A 202 -17.17 -14.45 -10.22
C SER A 202 -16.50 -15.76 -10.59
N ASN A 203 -15.43 -15.71 -11.37
CA ASN A 203 -14.65 -16.90 -11.73
C ASN A 203 -13.92 -17.49 -10.53
N ILE A 204 -13.27 -16.64 -9.70
CA ILE A 204 -12.58 -17.10 -8.48
C ILE A 204 -13.56 -17.84 -7.55
N PHE A 205 -14.78 -17.29 -7.38
CA PHE A 205 -15.75 -17.84 -6.45
C PHE A 205 -16.76 -18.81 -7.10
N ASN A 206 -16.59 -19.14 -8.39
CA ASN A 206 -17.52 -19.98 -9.13
C ASN A 206 -18.98 -19.53 -8.94
N VAL A 207 -19.25 -18.22 -9.16
CA VAL A 207 -20.58 -17.64 -9.02
C VAL A 207 -21.41 -18.03 -10.23
N THR A 208 -22.40 -18.87 -10.03
CA THR A 208 -23.31 -19.38 -11.08
C THR A 208 -24.69 -18.71 -11.11
N GLY A 209 -24.97 -17.81 -10.14
CA GLY A 209 -26.25 -17.11 -10.05
C GLY A 209 -26.27 -15.98 -9.02
N TYR A 210 -27.33 -15.19 -9.07
CA TYR A 210 -27.57 -14.06 -8.16
C TYR A 210 -28.83 -14.28 -7.33
N PRO A 211 -28.86 -13.84 -6.05
CA PRO A 211 -27.74 -13.27 -5.32
C PRO A 211 -26.74 -14.34 -4.84
N THR A 212 -25.47 -13.96 -4.75
CA THR A 212 -24.45 -14.76 -4.04
C THR A 212 -23.67 -13.81 -3.14
N GLY A 213 -23.48 -14.18 -1.87
CA GLY A 213 -22.64 -13.50 -0.90
C GLY A 213 -21.34 -14.26 -0.66
N MET A 214 -20.25 -13.54 -0.38
CA MET A 214 -18.96 -14.08 0.03
C MET A 214 -18.43 -13.27 1.19
N ILE A 215 -18.00 -13.95 2.25
CA ILE A 215 -17.37 -13.34 3.41
C ILE A 215 -15.89 -13.76 3.42
N ASP A 216 -14.99 -12.78 3.42
CA ASP A 216 -13.54 -12.93 3.55
C ASP A 216 -12.90 -13.91 2.56
N TYR A 217 -13.46 -14.10 1.37
CA TYR A 217 -13.05 -15.12 0.39
C TYR A 217 -13.19 -16.56 0.91
N ARG A 218 -13.98 -16.78 1.96
CA ARG A 218 -14.04 -18.05 2.70
C ARG A 218 -15.42 -18.66 2.80
N SER A 219 -16.40 -17.86 3.18
CA SER A 219 -17.75 -18.35 3.47
C SER A 219 -18.74 -17.86 2.42
N ARG A 220 -19.46 -18.79 1.79
CA ARG A 220 -20.49 -18.48 0.78
C ARG A 220 -21.84 -18.35 1.45
N ILE A 221 -22.54 -17.25 1.15
CA ILE A 221 -23.91 -17.00 1.57
C ILE A 221 -24.80 -17.10 0.33
N GLY A 222 -25.78 -18.00 0.37
CA GLY A 222 -26.73 -18.22 -0.71
C GLY A 222 -27.94 -17.32 -0.64
N ASN A 223 -29.02 -17.73 -1.33
CA ASN A 223 -30.32 -17.05 -1.33
C ASN A 223 -31.12 -17.46 -0.08
N TYR A 224 -30.91 -16.78 1.02
CA TYR A 224 -31.61 -16.98 2.28
C TYR A 224 -32.59 -15.86 2.59
N ALA A 225 -33.57 -16.10 3.47
CA ALA A 225 -34.33 -15.03 4.08
C ALA A 225 -33.40 -14.03 4.78
N SER A 226 -33.82 -12.76 4.89
CA SER A 226 -32.93 -11.69 5.35
C SER A 226 -32.36 -11.92 6.75
N ASP A 227 -33.11 -12.56 7.66
CA ASP A 227 -32.66 -12.82 9.02
C ASP A 227 -31.67 -13.99 9.07
N ASP A 228 -31.92 -15.05 8.30
CA ASP A 228 -31.00 -16.16 8.16
C ASP A 228 -29.66 -15.70 7.54
N ALA A 229 -29.75 -14.87 6.49
CA ALA A 229 -28.56 -14.30 5.87
C ALA A 229 -27.76 -13.42 6.84
N ALA A 230 -28.41 -12.61 7.67
CA ALA A 230 -27.74 -11.80 8.69
C ALA A 230 -26.99 -12.65 9.69
N THR A 231 -27.62 -13.70 10.21
CA THR A 231 -27.00 -14.65 11.14
C THR A 231 -25.78 -15.32 10.51
N LEU A 232 -25.91 -15.84 9.28
CA LEU A 232 -24.82 -16.51 8.58
C LEU A 232 -23.62 -15.57 8.30
N VAL A 233 -23.89 -14.31 7.98
CA VAL A 233 -22.83 -13.29 7.79
C VAL A 233 -22.10 -13.04 9.11
N VAL A 234 -22.81 -12.81 10.21
CA VAL A 234 -22.23 -12.55 11.52
C VAL A 234 -21.43 -13.74 12.01
N ASP A 235 -21.95 -14.96 11.83
CA ASP A 235 -21.25 -16.19 12.23
C ASP A 235 -19.97 -16.41 11.42
N ALA A 236 -20.02 -16.16 10.11
CA ALA A 236 -18.82 -16.23 9.25
C ALA A 236 -17.75 -15.22 9.67
N VAL A 237 -18.14 -13.98 10.02
CA VAL A 237 -17.22 -12.93 10.52
C VAL A 237 -16.59 -13.38 11.84
N LYS A 238 -17.38 -13.86 12.81
CA LYS A 238 -16.87 -14.37 14.10
C LYS A 238 -15.94 -15.57 13.93
N GLU A 239 -16.25 -16.44 12.98
CA GLU A 239 -15.39 -17.57 12.63
C GLU A 239 -14.04 -17.08 12.09
N THR A 240 -14.05 -16.06 11.20
CA THR A 240 -12.81 -15.46 10.70
C THR A 240 -12.00 -14.85 11.82
N GLU A 241 -12.60 -14.02 12.69
CA GLU A 241 -11.90 -13.41 13.83
C GLU A 241 -11.26 -14.45 14.76
N LYS A 242 -11.95 -15.56 14.99
CA LYS A 242 -11.47 -16.63 15.88
C LYS A 242 -10.31 -17.42 15.27
N ASN A 243 -10.41 -17.78 14.01
CA ASN A 243 -9.54 -18.78 13.39
C ASN A 243 -8.40 -18.16 12.57
N TYR A 244 -8.54 -16.86 12.22
CA TYR A 244 -7.61 -16.11 11.37
C TYR A 244 -7.32 -14.76 12.00
N PRO A 245 -6.50 -14.70 13.06
CA PRO A 245 -6.12 -13.45 13.69
C PRO A 245 -5.45 -12.54 12.68
N VAL A 246 -5.91 -11.30 12.63
CA VAL A 246 -5.44 -10.29 11.67
C VAL A 246 -3.94 -10.05 11.79
N LYS A 247 -3.26 -10.01 10.64
CA LYS A 247 -1.81 -9.82 10.54
C LYS A 247 -1.46 -8.49 9.87
N THR A 248 -2.43 -7.82 9.25
CA THR A 248 -2.20 -6.56 8.56
C THR A 248 -3.03 -5.43 9.13
N GLY A 249 -2.38 -4.32 9.43
CA GLY A 249 -3.01 -3.03 9.62
C GLY A 249 -3.03 -2.26 8.31
N ILE A 250 -4.07 -1.45 8.09
CA ILE A 250 -4.24 -0.66 6.89
C ILE A 250 -4.48 0.79 7.28
N SER A 251 -3.71 1.71 6.73
CA SER A 251 -4.07 3.12 6.68
C SER A 251 -3.99 3.62 5.23
N PHE A 252 -4.73 4.65 4.89
CA PHE A 252 -4.61 5.27 3.59
C PHE A 252 -5.07 6.73 3.61
N SER A 253 -4.57 7.52 2.66
CA SER A 253 -5.10 8.84 2.35
C SER A 253 -5.48 8.92 0.88
N SER A 254 -6.52 9.68 0.58
CA SER A 254 -6.93 9.93 -0.79
C SER A 254 -7.13 11.41 -1.07
N SER A 255 -6.88 11.82 -2.31
CA SER A 255 -7.13 13.18 -2.80
C SER A 255 -7.67 13.14 -4.21
N VAL A 256 -8.44 14.17 -4.58
CA VAL A 256 -9.04 14.28 -5.92
C VAL A 256 -8.60 15.56 -6.60
N SER A 257 -8.11 15.44 -7.82
CA SER A 257 -7.77 16.56 -8.69
C SER A 257 -8.47 16.37 -10.05
N GLY A 258 -9.46 17.22 -10.34
CA GLY A 258 -10.31 17.03 -11.52
C GLY A 258 -11.08 15.69 -11.46
N SER A 259 -10.81 14.81 -12.41
CA SER A 259 -11.34 13.43 -12.42
C SER A 259 -10.33 12.40 -11.92
N THR A 260 -9.16 12.82 -11.47
CA THR A 260 -8.11 11.89 -10.99
C THR A 260 -8.22 11.72 -9.48
N LEU A 261 -8.38 10.48 -9.05
CA LEU A 261 -8.22 10.04 -7.67
C LEU A 261 -6.77 9.62 -7.46
N ASN A 262 -6.10 10.19 -6.45
CA ASN A 262 -4.81 9.72 -5.95
C ASN A 262 -5.05 9.00 -4.64
N LEU A 263 -4.42 7.84 -4.45
CA LEU A 263 -4.56 7.00 -3.27
C LEU A 263 -3.18 6.56 -2.78
N ASN A 264 -2.85 6.89 -1.54
CA ASN A 264 -1.65 6.43 -0.86
C ASN A 264 -2.06 5.41 0.20
N VAL A 265 -1.62 4.16 0.07
CA VAL A 265 -1.93 3.07 1.01
C VAL A 265 -0.67 2.71 1.78
N LYS A 266 -0.78 2.59 3.10
CA LYS A 266 0.27 2.10 3.98
C LYS A 266 -0.22 0.84 4.71
N LEU A 267 0.52 -0.24 4.55
CA LEU A 267 0.25 -1.53 5.15
C LEU A 267 1.26 -1.80 6.27
N TYR A 268 0.77 -2.28 7.39
CA TYR A 268 1.56 -2.67 8.56
C TYR A 268 1.44 -4.18 8.71
N ILE A 269 2.48 -4.92 8.32
CA ILE A 269 2.46 -6.38 8.20
C ILE A 269 3.26 -6.99 9.35
N LYS A 270 2.58 -7.72 10.27
CA LYS A 270 3.20 -8.34 11.45
C LYS A 270 3.97 -9.60 11.12
N GLU A 271 3.56 -10.35 10.14
CA GLU A 271 4.10 -11.68 9.82
C GLU A 271 4.56 -11.72 8.37
N LYS A 272 5.79 -12.16 8.13
CA LYS A 272 6.30 -12.39 6.78
C LYS A 272 5.40 -13.34 5.99
N GLY A 273 5.33 -13.15 4.69
CA GLY A 273 4.52 -13.99 3.81
C GLY A 273 4.09 -13.30 2.54
N ASP A 274 3.21 -13.98 1.81
CA ASP A 274 2.64 -13.50 0.56
C ASP A 274 1.27 -12.87 0.82
N TYR A 275 1.20 -11.59 0.46
CA TYR A 275 0.00 -10.77 0.59
C TYR A 275 -0.34 -10.16 -0.75
N LYS A 276 -1.57 -9.69 -0.87
CA LYS A 276 -2.01 -8.83 -1.98
C LYS A 276 -2.85 -7.70 -1.43
N VAL A 277 -2.72 -6.52 -2.03
CA VAL A 277 -3.57 -5.36 -1.72
C VAL A 277 -4.52 -5.11 -2.85
N THR A 278 -5.79 -4.91 -2.53
CA THR A 278 -6.83 -4.52 -3.49
C THR A 278 -7.49 -3.23 -3.03
N ALA A 279 -7.67 -2.30 -3.98
CA ALA A 279 -8.38 -1.05 -3.75
C ALA A 279 -9.48 -0.86 -4.80
N VAL A 280 -10.66 -0.49 -4.35
CA VAL A 280 -11.86 -0.31 -5.18
C VAL A 280 -12.56 1.00 -4.84
N LEU A 281 -12.91 1.77 -5.87
CA LEU A 281 -13.79 2.93 -5.72
C LEU A 281 -15.24 2.45 -5.64
N LEU A 282 -15.91 2.83 -4.58
CA LEU A 282 -17.32 2.53 -4.30
C LEU A 282 -18.18 3.77 -4.45
N GLU A 283 -19.44 3.59 -4.81
CA GLU A 283 -20.46 4.63 -4.81
C GLU A 283 -21.68 4.19 -3.98
N ASP A 284 -22.15 5.09 -3.14
CA ASP A 284 -23.35 4.93 -2.33
C ASP A 284 -24.51 5.76 -2.89
N ASN A 285 -25.70 5.52 -2.35
CA ASN A 285 -26.89 6.32 -2.59
C ASN A 285 -27.31 6.44 -4.06
N ILE A 286 -27.05 5.41 -4.86
CA ILE A 286 -27.53 5.36 -6.25
C ILE A 286 -29.00 4.95 -6.24
N ILE A 287 -29.89 5.89 -6.51
CA ILE A 287 -31.32 5.60 -6.58
C ILE A 287 -31.67 5.07 -7.98
N GLY A 288 -32.27 3.91 -8.02
CA GLY A 288 -32.59 3.27 -9.29
C GLY A 288 -33.57 2.10 -9.16
N TYR A 289 -33.88 1.49 -10.31
CA TYR A 289 -34.76 0.31 -10.35
C TYR A 289 -34.00 -0.93 -9.81
N GLN A 290 -34.73 -1.71 -9.01
CA GLN A 290 -34.33 -3.03 -8.56
C GLN A 290 -35.56 -3.96 -8.60
N ASN A 291 -35.48 -5.07 -9.31
CA ASN A 291 -36.53 -6.08 -9.27
C ASN A 291 -36.68 -6.62 -7.83
N GLY A 292 -37.91 -6.67 -7.33
CA GLY A 292 -38.21 -6.97 -5.93
C GLY A 292 -38.02 -5.81 -4.95
N GLY A 293 -37.38 -4.70 -5.36
CA GLY A 293 -37.12 -3.50 -4.55
C GLY A 293 -37.86 -2.23 -5.05
N GLY A 294 -38.32 -2.23 -6.30
CA GLY A 294 -39.04 -1.11 -6.92
C GLY A 294 -38.17 -0.09 -7.62
N SER A 295 -38.76 1.03 -8.08
CA SER A 295 -38.08 2.06 -8.89
C SER A 295 -37.23 3.03 -8.10
N SER A 296 -37.38 3.08 -6.79
CA SER A 296 -36.64 4.00 -5.89
C SER A 296 -35.75 3.25 -4.90
N TYR A 297 -35.24 2.11 -5.34
CA TYR A 297 -34.32 1.32 -4.52
C TYR A 297 -32.96 2.04 -4.37
N ASN A 298 -32.46 2.11 -3.15
CA ASN A 298 -31.14 2.70 -2.85
C ASN A 298 -30.06 1.63 -2.95
N HIS A 299 -29.19 1.76 -3.95
CA HIS A 299 -28.01 0.92 -4.10
C HIS A 299 -26.81 1.59 -3.42
N SER A 300 -26.14 0.87 -2.51
CA SER A 300 -24.97 1.36 -1.78
C SER A 300 -23.80 0.38 -1.86
N SER A 301 -22.60 0.88 -1.60
CA SER A 301 -21.34 0.12 -1.69
C SER A 301 -21.13 -0.55 -3.05
N ILE A 302 -21.55 0.13 -4.11
CA ILE A 302 -21.46 -0.37 -5.49
C ILE A 302 -20.04 -0.17 -6.01
N ALA A 303 -19.37 -1.24 -6.45
CA ALA A 303 -18.07 -1.16 -7.10
C ALA A 303 -18.17 -0.38 -8.42
N ARG A 304 -17.33 0.65 -8.59
CA ARG A 304 -17.30 1.50 -9.79
C ARG A 304 -15.99 1.36 -10.57
N VAL A 305 -14.85 1.36 -9.87
CA VAL A 305 -13.51 1.29 -10.47
C VAL A 305 -12.61 0.40 -9.64
N ALA A 306 -11.91 -0.53 -10.28
CA ALA A 306 -10.76 -1.20 -9.67
C ALA A 306 -9.56 -0.24 -9.75
N ILE A 307 -9.04 0.18 -8.59
CA ILE A 307 -7.88 1.08 -8.50
C ILE A 307 -6.57 0.28 -8.64
N THR A 308 -6.59 -0.96 -8.16
CA THR A 308 -5.53 -1.96 -8.33
C THR A 308 -6.01 -3.05 -9.30
N ASP A 309 -5.20 -4.09 -9.55
CA ASP A 309 -5.77 -5.34 -10.04
C ASP A 309 -6.84 -5.82 -9.06
N ILE A 310 -8.01 -6.26 -9.56
CA ILE A 310 -9.12 -6.69 -8.69
C ILE A 310 -8.81 -7.99 -7.95
N THR A 311 -7.86 -8.76 -8.43
CA THR A 311 -7.34 -9.96 -7.75
C THR A 311 -6.19 -9.66 -6.79
N GLY A 312 -5.83 -8.39 -6.68
CA GLY A 312 -4.84 -7.81 -5.77
C GLY A 312 -3.42 -7.73 -6.33
N ASP A 313 -2.78 -6.59 -6.10
CA ASP A 313 -1.37 -6.37 -6.39
C ASP A 313 -0.49 -7.02 -5.33
N ALA A 314 0.56 -7.72 -5.74
CA ALA A 314 1.44 -8.43 -4.82
C ALA A 314 2.16 -7.49 -3.84
N VAL A 315 2.21 -7.90 -2.58
CA VAL A 315 2.88 -7.24 -1.46
C VAL A 315 3.51 -8.30 -0.58
N SER A 316 4.55 -8.98 -1.09
CA SER A 316 5.24 -10.00 -0.30
C SER A 316 6.28 -9.37 0.61
N THR A 317 6.48 -9.94 1.79
CA THR A 317 7.54 -9.55 2.72
C THR A 317 8.31 -10.77 3.23
N SER A 318 9.63 -10.66 3.25
CA SER A 318 10.54 -11.68 3.76
C SER A 318 10.82 -11.55 5.26
N GLU A 319 10.35 -10.46 5.90
CA GLU A 319 10.59 -10.15 7.30
C GLU A 319 9.28 -9.85 8.02
N ASP A 320 9.26 -10.16 9.33
CA ASP A 320 8.16 -9.79 10.21
C ASP A 320 8.20 -8.29 10.53
N ASN A 321 7.04 -7.73 10.89
CA ASN A 321 6.88 -6.33 11.29
C ASN A 321 7.35 -5.33 10.23
N LYS A 322 6.89 -5.49 9.00
CA LYS A 322 7.20 -4.59 7.89
C LYS A 322 6.07 -3.62 7.60
N THR A 323 6.46 -2.39 7.28
CA THR A 323 5.57 -1.39 6.68
C THR A 323 5.81 -1.34 5.17
N VAL A 324 4.74 -1.32 4.39
CA VAL A 324 4.79 -1.22 2.93
C VAL A 324 3.87 -0.12 2.46
N SER A 325 4.40 0.85 1.71
CA SER A 325 3.60 1.92 1.09
C SER A 325 3.40 1.67 -0.40
N LYS A 326 2.20 1.97 -0.89
CA LYS A 326 1.82 1.88 -2.30
C LYS A 326 1.03 3.12 -2.71
N ASN A 327 1.32 3.64 -3.89
CA ASN A 327 0.64 4.80 -4.45
C ASN A 327 -0.09 4.38 -5.72
N TYR A 328 -1.35 4.79 -5.82
CA TYR A 328 -2.22 4.47 -6.94
C TYR A 328 -2.90 5.71 -7.48
N THR A 329 -3.29 5.65 -8.73
CA THR A 329 -4.14 6.65 -9.36
C THR A 329 -5.26 5.97 -10.13
N ALA A 330 -6.45 6.58 -10.13
CA ALA A 330 -7.57 6.10 -10.92
C ALA A 330 -8.38 7.27 -11.50
N THR A 331 -9.10 7.03 -12.58
CA THR A 331 -10.03 8.00 -13.13
C THR A 331 -11.42 7.77 -12.55
N ILE A 332 -11.99 8.81 -11.95
CA ILE A 332 -13.38 8.80 -11.48
C ILE A 332 -14.29 8.95 -12.72
N PRO A 333 -15.19 7.98 -12.99
CA PRO A 333 -16.13 8.10 -14.08
C PRO A 333 -17.04 9.34 -13.93
N SER A 334 -17.35 10.02 -15.04
CA SER A 334 -18.23 11.19 -15.03
C SER A 334 -19.67 10.87 -14.60
N SER A 335 -20.05 9.60 -14.63
CA SER A 335 -21.36 9.12 -14.17
C SER A 335 -21.47 8.96 -12.66
N CYS A 336 -20.39 9.10 -11.90
CA CYS A 336 -20.38 8.97 -10.45
C CYS A 336 -20.61 10.31 -9.75
N ASP A 337 -21.40 10.28 -8.67
CA ASP A 337 -21.53 11.42 -7.76
C ASP A 337 -20.38 11.42 -6.75
N LYS A 338 -19.48 12.41 -6.87
CA LYS A 338 -18.28 12.51 -6.01
C LYS A 338 -18.60 12.62 -4.52
N ASN A 339 -19.79 13.14 -4.14
CA ASN A 339 -20.19 13.25 -2.74
C ASN A 339 -20.54 11.90 -2.11
N ASN A 340 -20.79 10.89 -2.94
CA ASN A 340 -21.16 9.56 -2.52
C ASN A 340 -20.05 8.52 -2.73
N LEU A 341 -18.81 8.98 -3.03
CA LEU A 341 -17.70 8.07 -3.30
C LEU A 341 -16.89 7.75 -2.05
N ARG A 342 -16.52 6.47 -1.95
CA ARG A 342 -15.61 5.94 -0.94
C ARG A 342 -14.53 5.08 -1.58
N VAL A 343 -13.38 4.95 -0.92
CA VAL A 343 -12.35 3.97 -1.26
C VAL A 343 -12.41 2.83 -0.26
N LEU A 344 -12.54 1.62 -0.76
CA LEU A 344 -12.36 0.38 -0.01
C LEU A 344 -10.96 -0.15 -0.31
N VAL A 345 -10.17 -0.41 0.73
CA VAL A 345 -8.88 -1.10 0.65
C VAL A 345 -8.98 -2.38 1.47
N TYR A 346 -8.59 -3.51 0.88
CA TYR A 346 -8.49 -4.76 1.62
C TYR A 346 -7.22 -5.51 1.28
N VAL A 347 -6.74 -6.31 2.23
CA VAL A 347 -5.53 -7.11 2.09
C VAL A 347 -5.90 -8.57 2.09
N LEU A 348 -5.35 -9.29 1.12
CA LEU A 348 -5.43 -10.73 1.01
C LEU A 348 -4.15 -11.32 1.56
N LYS A 349 -4.27 -12.34 2.42
CA LYS A 349 -3.15 -13.15 2.92
C LYS A 349 -3.22 -14.55 2.34
N GLN A 350 -2.09 -15.07 1.87
CA GLN A 350 -2.01 -16.45 1.40
C GLN A 350 -2.17 -17.42 2.59
N TYR A 351 -2.94 -18.48 2.39
CA TYR A 351 -3.01 -19.58 3.34
C TYR A 351 -1.62 -20.21 3.50
N GLY A 352 -1.24 -20.46 4.75
CA GLY A 352 -0.04 -21.25 5.05
C GLY A 352 -0.24 -22.72 4.67
N SER A 353 0.85 -23.49 4.75
CA SER A 353 0.86 -24.94 4.44
C SER A 353 0.03 -25.82 5.42
N GLN A 354 -0.58 -25.25 6.44
CA GLN A 354 -1.48 -25.98 7.33
C GLN A 354 -2.78 -26.33 6.61
N THR A 355 -3.15 -27.59 6.65
CA THR A 355 -4.40 -28.12 6.11
C THR A 355 -5.57 -27.55 6.90
N ILE A 356 -6.07 -26.40 6.46
CA ILE A 356 -7.31 -25.82 7.00
C ILE A 356 -8.45 -26.48 6.24
N ILE A 357 -9.46 -26.96 6.98
CA ILE A 357 -10.69 -27.48 6.37
C ILE A 357 -11.35 -26.29 5.66
N ARG A 358 -11.11 -26.20 4.35
CA ARG A 358 -11.75 -25.22 3.49
C ARG A 358 -13.19 -25.65 3.27
N THR A 359 -14.14 -24.83 3.67
CA THR A 359 -15.56 -25.09 3.37
C THR A 359 -15.88 -24.90 1.88
N ALA A 360 -14.99 -24.24 1.14
CA ALA A 360 -15.00 -24.14 -0.30
C ALA A 360 -13.61 -23.73 -0.84
N ASP A 361 -13.24 -24.21 -2.02
CA ASP A 361 -11.94 -23.97 -2.64
C ASP A 361 -11.98 -22.66 -3.46
N TYR A 362 -11.91 -21.53 -2.78
CA TYR A 362 -11.95 -20.19 -3.39
C TYR A 362 -10.56 -19.56 -3.59
N GLY A 363 -9.57 -20.39 -3.93
CA GLY A 363 -8.20 -19.96 -4.18
C GLY A 363 -7.31 -19.99 -2.94
N ASP A 364 -6.07 -19.49 -3.09
CA ASP A 364 -5.01 -19.62 -2.10
C ASP A 364 -4.99 -18.48 -1.07
N TYR A 365 -5.93 -17.54 -1.13
CA TYR A 365 -5.96 -16.32 -0.34
C TYR A 365 -7.28 -16.15 0.41
N TYR A 366 -7.21 -15.48 1.56
CA TYR A 366 -8.37 -14.99 2.31
C TYR A 366 -8.20 -13.50 2.64
N VAL A 367 -9.28 -12.79 2.94
CA VAL A 367 -9.20 -11.39 3.38
C VAL A 367 -8.69 -11.36 4.82
N ASP A 368 -7.53 -10.74 5.02
CA ASP A 368 -6.90 -10.58 6.33
C ASP A 368 -7.44 -9.32 7.04
N ASN A 369 -7.68 -8.23 6.31
CA ASN A 369 -8.30 -7.02 6.83
C ASN A 369 -8.90 -6.16 5.70
N ALA A 370 -9.87 -5.32 6.04
CA ALA A 370 -10.50 -4.38 5.12
C ALA A 370 -10.79 -3.05 5.83
N VAL A 371 -10.69 -1.93 5.11
CA VAL A 371 -11.06 -0.60 5.59
C VAL A 371 -11.66 0.24 4.46
N CYS A 372 -12.62 1.12 4.81
CA CYS A 372 -13.28 1.97 3.85
C CYS A 372 -13.42 3.40 4.40
N ALA A 373 -13.18 4.40 3.54
CA ALA A 373 -13.38 5.81 3.90
C ALA A 373 -13.82 6.65 2.68
N ALA A 374 -14.41 7.81 2.91
CA ALA A 374 -14.78 8.76 1.88
C ALA A 374 -13.55 9.24 1.08
N ILE A 375 -13.71 9.55 -0.20
CA ILE A 375 -12.64 10.17 -1.00
C ILE A 375 -12.27 11.54 -0.42
N GLY A 376 -10.99 11.91 -0.57
CA GLY A 376 -10.47 13.17 -0.03
C GLY A 376 -10.23 13.16 1.47
N THR A 377 -10.28 11.99 2.13
CA THR A 377 -10.03 11.81 3.56
C THR A 377 -8.86 10.89 3.84
N THR A 378 -8.46 10.83 5.10
CA THR A 378 -7.47 9.89 5.61
C THR A 378 -8.18 8.83 6.46
N GLN A 379 -7.83 7.57 6.26
CA GLN A 379 -8.19 6.45 7.12
C GLN A 379 -6.95 6.05 7.90
N ASP A 380 -6.96 6.34 9.19
CA ASP A 380 -5.86 6.00 10.08
C ASP A 380 -5.85 4.52 10.45
N LEU A 381 -4.68 4.03 10.88
CA LEU A 381 -4.54 2.70 11.45
C LEU A 381 -5.22 2.66 12.82
N VAL A 382 -6.14 1.72 13.01
CA VAL A 382 -6.89 1.52 14.25
C VAL A 382 -6.49 0.19 14.89
N PHE A 383 -6.27 0.19 16.21
CA PHE A 383 -6.00 -1.01 17.00
C PHE A 383 -7.26 -1.54 17.68
N SER A 384 -7.21 -2.79 18.14
CA SER A 384 -8.32 -3.46 18.82
C SER A 384 -8.71 -2.81 20.15
N ASP A 385 -7.80 -2.06 20.77
CA ASP A 385 -8.04 -1.27 21.97
C ASP A 385 -8.67 0.11 21.69
N GLY A 386 -8.98 0.41 20.42
CA GLY A 386 -9.56 1.67 19.97
C GLY A 386 -8.54 2.80 19.77
N THR A 387 -7.25 2.56 20.04
CA THR A 387 -6.21 3.57 19.79
C THR A 387 -5.93 3.73 18.30
N ILE A 388 -5.49 4.93 17.92
CA ILE A 388 -5.18 5.32 16.53
C ILE A 388 -3.68 5.58 16.42
N TYR A 389 -3.07 5.12 15.31
CA TYR A 389 -1.67 5.37 15.00
C TYR A 389 -1.55 6.23 13.74
N GLY A 390 -0.72 7.28 13.81
CA GLY A 390 -0.47 8.17 12.67
C GLY A 390 -1.42 9.35 12.52
N GLY A 391 -2.37 9.55 13.45
CA GLY A 391 -3.13 10.79 13.53
C GLY A 391 -2.19 11.96 13.85
N ASN A 392 -2.40 13.14 13.20
CA ASN A 392 -1.63 14.35 13.47
C ASN A 392 -1.52 14.58 14.98
N GLU A 393 -0.31 14.91 15.47
CA GLU A 393 -0.05 15.17 16.89
C GLU A 393 -0.90 16.30 17.52
N ASP A 394 -1.65 17.03 16.70
CA ASP A 394 -2.56 18.11 17.13
C ASP A 394 -3.88 17.62 17.77
N THR A 395 -4.14 16.31 17.82
CA THR A 395 -5.34 15.73 18.47
C THR A 395 -5.03 15.02 19.79
N LYS A 396 -3.94 15.39 20.48
CA LYS A 396 -3.65 14.95 21.87
C LYS A 396 -4.54 15.65 22.92
N ASP A 397 -5.79 15.92 22.60
CA ASP A 397 -6.80 16.18 23.62
C ASP A 397 -7.67 14.92 23.72
N GLY A 398 -7.65 14.30 24.91
CA GLY A 398 -8.27 13.02 25.21
C GLY A 398 -9.78 12.98 24.94
N GLY A 399 -10.15 13.02 23.69
CA GLY A 399 -11.50 12.82 23.22
C GLY A 399 -11.79 11.33 23.11
N GLU A 400 -12.58 10.82 24.03
CA GLU A 400 -13.24 9.53 23.97
C GLU A 400 -14.03 9.42 22.66
N ILE A 401 -13.54 8.66 21.68
CA ILE A 401 -14.32 8.39 20.47
C ILE A 401 -15.37 7.35 20.84
N THR A 402 -16.56 7.80 21.14
CA THR A 402 -17.75 6.93 21.21
C THR A 402 -18.08 6.52 19.78
N LEU A 403 -17.70 5.31 19.42
CA LEU A 403 -18.13 4.66 18.17
C LEU A 403 -19.66 4.48 18.26
N LYS A 404 -20.40 5.33 17.55
CA LYS A 404 -21.85 5.19 17.36
C LYS A 404 -22.15 4.25 16.21
#